data_3eef4410e9d530f92ebf3b7ce437cfde
#
_entry.id   3eef4410e9d530f92ebf3b7ce437cfde
#
_cell.length_a   1.000
_cell.length_b   1.000
_cell.length_c   1.000
_cell.angle_alpha   90.00
_cell.angle_beta   90.00
_cell.angle_gamma   90.00
#
_symmetry.space_group_name_H-M   'P 1'
#
loop_
_entity.id
_entity.type
_entity.pdbx_description
1 polymer ?
#
loop_
_entity_poly.entity_id
_entity_poly.type
_entity_poly.pdbx_seq_one_letter_code
_entity_poly.pdbx_strand_id
1 'polypeptide(L)'
;MKRTLPLLAGLLALAAPLGAQNIKIDIDPSKPAQPATPAAPAAAKPAAQPATAAAAAQPEIIAPVDGKYSDVQKMEFYGYMIAQRLNMARDLSPLIRSDEELVGFLRGLGAAMAGSELPYDMSVLVPQAQTLLKARGEEVSTALEKMRTETNERNQKEAKEFLATLDAKPSVKKTASGLRYEILAEGKGAKAKPTQAVRGYVKTTFVNGDVLVDPKDKDGKPVAIEMALEPAIAGLKEGLQLTGVGGKLKLYVPAELGYGDKGMFPGALTVFEIELLEVKEPTKQPEEKK
;
A
#
# COMPACT_ATOMS: atom_id res chain seq x y z
N MET A 1 -26.00 10.20 -8.87
CA MET A 1 -25.48 8.84 -9.06
C MET A 1 -24.03 8.84 -8.55
N LYS A 2 -23.81 8.35 -7.35
CA LYS A 2 -22.51 8.32 -6.69
C LYS A 2 -21.74 7.09 -7.20
N ARG A 3 -20.68 7.29 -7.97
CA ARG A 3 -19.73 6.22 -8.35
C ARG A 3 -18.62 6.18 -7.30
N THR A 4 -18.67 5.17 -6.46
CA THR A 4 -17.57 4.82 -5.56
C THR A 4 -16.56 3.97 -6.32
N LEU A 5 -15.33 4.50 -6.53
CA LEU A 5 -14.18 3.68 -6.91
C LEU A 5 -13.73 2.87 -5.68
N PRO A 6 -13.40 1.58 -5.83
CA PRO A 6 -12.81 0.83 -4.73
C PRO A 6 -11.39 1.33 -4.46
N LEU A 7 -11.16 1.80 -3.24
CA LEU A 7 -9.84 2.10 -2.69
C LEU A 7 -9.06 0.79 -2.58
N LEU A 8 -7.88 0.75 -3.22
CA LEU A 8 -6.85 -0.24 -2.91
C LEU A 8 -6.30 0.09 -1.51
N ALA A 9 -6.87 -0.54 -0.49
CA ALA A 9 -6.32 -0.53 0.85
C ALA A 9 -5.08 -1.44 0.89
N GLY A 10 -3.90 -0.87 0.62
CA GLY A 10 -2.62 -1.51 0.85
C GLY A 10 -2.37 -1.64 2.35
N LEU A 11 -2.51 -2.85 2.87
CA LEU A 11 -2.18 -3.24 4.24
C LEU A 11 -0.67 -3.07 4.45
N LEU A 12 -0.26 -2.06 5.21
CA LEU A 12 1.12 -1.91 5.69
C LEU A 12 1.34 -2.93 6.81
N ALA A 13 1.73 -4.16 6.46
CA ALA A 13 2.28 -5.10 7.42
C ALA A 13 3.76 -4.75 7.63
N LEU A 14 4.13 -4.32 8.84
CA LEU A 14 5.51 -4.29 9.31
C LEU A 14 6.07 -5.71 9.27
N ALA A 15 6.90 -6.03 8.28
CA ALA A 15 7.63 -7.28 8.22
C ALA A 15 8.92 -7.13 9.02
N ALA A 16 8.99 -7.82 10.15
CA ALA A 16 10.26 -8.16 10.78
C ALA A 16 11.05 -9.14 9.88
N PRO A 17 12.40 -9.07 9.82
CA PRO A 17 13.17 -9.99 9.00
C PRO A 17 13.15 -11.39 9.62
N LEU A 18 12.49 -12.33 8.97
CA LEU A 18 12.65 -13.75 9.26
C LEU A 18 13.92 -14.25 8.56
N GLY A 19 14.82 -14.79 9.38
CA GLY A 19 16.07 -15.37 8.92
C GLY A 19 15.91 -16.39 7.81
N ALA A 20 16.87 -16.39 6.90
CA ALA A 20 16.97 -17.34 5.79
C ALA A 20 16.97 -18.79 6.30
N GLN A 21 15.88 -19.49 6.15
CA GLN A 21 15.84 -20.94 6.25
C GLN A 21 16.01 -21.54 4.86
N ASN A 22 17.09 -22.32 4.69
CA ASN A 22 17.32 -23.12 3.48
C ASN A 22 16.21 -24.19 3.35
N ILE A 23 15.27 -23.96 2.46
CA ILE A 23 14.25 -24.94 2.09
C ILE A 23 14.82 -25.75 0.93
N LYS A 24 15.19 -27.02 1.19
CA LYS A 24 15.44 -27.99 0.13
C LYS A 24 14.09 -28.40 -0.45
N ILE A 25 13.88 -28.09 -1.72
CA ILE A 25 12.73 -28.54 -2.50
C ILE A 25 13.21 -29.78 -3.29
N ASP A 26 12.67 -30.95 -2.93
CA ASP A 26 12.90 -32.19 -3.66
C ASP A 26 11.83 -32.30 -4.76
N ILE A 27 12.21 -32.16 -6.01
CA ILE A 27 11.32 -32.28 -7.17
C ILE A 27 11.69 -33.54 -7.92
N ASP A 28 10.76 -34.49 -8.02
CA ASP A 28 10.91 -35.70 -8.82
C ASP A 28 10.76 -35.38 -10.33
N PRO A 29 11.85 -35.47 -11.15
CA PRO A 29 11.83 -35.08 -12.54
C PRO A 29 11.28 -36.19 -13.49
N SER A 30 10.71 -37.27 -12.96
CA SER A 30 10.42 -38.48 -13.78
C SER A 30 9.02 -38.56 -14.39
N LYS A 31 8.17 -37.52 -14.29
CA LYS A 31 6.82 -37.54 -14.87
C LYS A 31 6.71 -36.65 -16.11
N PRO A 32 6.74 -37.19 -17.34
CA PRO A 32 6.58 -36.39 -18.55
C PRO A 32 5.15 -35.84 -18.67
N ALA A 33 5.04 -34.56 -19.02
CA ALA A 33 3.77 -33.92 -19.37
C ALA A 33 3.21 -34.55 -20.67
N GLN A 34 1.95 -34.98 -20.65
CA GLN A 34 1.24 -35.43 -21.84
C GLN A 34 1.00 -34.27 -22.81
N PRO A 35 1.23 -34.45 -24.11
CA PRO A 35 0.96 -33.42 -25.10
C PRO A 35 -0.55 -33.24 -25.30
N ALA A 36 -1.02 -31.98 -25.22
CA ALA A 36 -2.38 -31.61 -25.57
C ALA A 36 -2.61 -31.72 -27.10
N THR A 37 -3.71 -32.37 -27.45
CA THR A 37 -4.20 -32.50 -28.83
C THR A 37 -4.60 -31.14 -29.40
N PRO A 38 -4.25 -30.77 -30.67
CA PRO A 38 -4.63 -29.48 -31.23
C PRO A 38 -6.11 -29.47 -31.63
N ALA A 39 -6.87 -28.49 -31.09
CA ALA A 39 -8.22 -28.19 -31.55
C ALA A 39 -8.19 -27.27 -32.78
N ALA A 40 -9.07 -27.54 -33.74
CA ALA A 40 -9.21 -26.86 -35.02
C ALA A 40 -9.56 -25.37 -34.92
N PRO A 41 -9.23 -24.53 -35.92
CA PRO A 41 -9.40 -23.09 -35.84
C PRO A 41 -10.88 -22.69 -35.98
N ALA A 42 -11.40 -21.99 -34.99
CA ALA A 42 -12.70 -21.33 -35.06
C ALA A 42 -12.54 -19.88 -35.56
N ALA A 43 -13.50 -19.51 -36.43
CA ALA A 43 -13.56 -18.28 -37.19
C ALA A 43 -13.48 -16.99 -36.38
N ALA A 44 -12.85 -15.98 -36.95
CA ALA A 44 -12.74 -14.62 -36.42
C ALA A 44 -14.11 -13.97 -36.18
N LYS A 45 -14.27 -13.41 -34.98
CA LYS A 45 -15.37 -12.52 -34.61
C LYS A 45 -14.84 -11.09 -34.36
N PRO A 46 -15.62 -10.04 -34.69
CA PRO A 46 -15.13 -8.67 -34.72
C PRO A 46 -14.85 -8.11 -33.31
N ALA A 47 -13.97 -7.11 -33.29
CA ALA A 47 -13.46 -6.42 -32.10
C ALA A 47 -14.56 -6.05 -31.12
N ALA A 48 -14.45 -6.54 -29.91
CA ALA A 48 -15.29 -6.18 -28.77
C ALA A 48 -14.74 -4.92 -28.09
N GLN A 49 -15.65 -3.99 -27.82
CA GLN A 49 -15.45 -2.79 -26.98
C GLN A 49 -14.93 -3.18 -25.58
N PRO A 50 -14.20 -2.29 -24.89
CA PRO A 50 -13.67 -2.61 -23.56
C PRO A 50 -14.84 -2.91 -22.60
N ALA A 51 -14.83 -4.12 -22.08
CA ALA A 51 -15.80 -4.58 -21.11
C ALA A 51 -15.68 -3.71 -19.84
N THR A 52 -16.80 -3.07 -19.48
CA THR A 52 -17.04 -2.49 -18.15
C THR A 52 -16.72 -3.55 -17.11
N ALA A 53 -15.89 -3.19 -16.14
CA ALA A 53 -15.55 -4.04 -15.01
C ALA A 53 -16.84 -4.54 -14.33
N ALA A 54 -17.22 -5.77 -14.67
CA ALA A 54 -18.19 -6.53 -13.90
C ALA A 54 -17.57 -6.73 -12.51
N ALA A 55 -18.33 -6.44 -11.46
CA ALA A 55 -17.96 -6.76 -10.10
C ALA A 55 -17.57 -8.24 -10.07
N ALA A 56 -16.30 -8.53 -9.84
CA ALA A 56 -15.81 -9.89 -9.74
C ALA A 56 -16.61 -10.56 -8.62
N ALA A 57 -17.34 -11.62 -8.94
CA ALA A 57 -17.98 -12.46 -7.96
C ALA A 57 -16.89 -12.92 -6.99
N GLN A 58 -17.15 -12.83 -5.69
CA GLN A 58 -16.18 -13.34 -4.70
C GLN A 58 -15.97 -14.83 -4.99
N PRO A 59 -14.71 -15.30 -5.03
CA PRO A 59 -14.44 -16.70 -5.28
C PRO A 59 -15.15 -17.56 -4.23
N GLU A 60 -15.82 -18.60 -4.69
CA GLU A 60 -16.49 -19.55 -3.81
C GLU A 60 -15.45 -20.20 -2.86
N ILE A 61 -15.72 -20.12 -1.56
CA ILE A 61 -14.78 -20.65 -0.58
C ILE A 61 -14.83 -22.19 -0.64
N ILE A 62 -13.73 -22.81 -1.05
CA ILE A 62 -13.57 -24.26 -1.05
C ILE A 62 -13.35 -24.72 0.39
N ALA A 63 -14.32 -25.46 0.93
CA ALA A 63 -14.20 -26.01 2.28
C ALA A 63 -13.19 -27.18 2.33
N PRO A 64 -12.47 -27.37 3.45
CA PRO A 64 -11.60 -28.51 3.62
C PRO A 64 -12.39 -29.82 3.71
N VAL A 65 -11.85 -30.91 3.17
CA VAL A 65 -12.42 -32.26 3.32
C VAL A 65 -11.88 -32.85 4.61
N ASP A 66 -12.77 -33.31 5.49
CA ASP A 66 -12.41 -33.83 6.83
C ASP A 66 -11.49 -32.90 7.64
N GLY A 67 -11.73 -31.58 7.52
CA GLY A 67 -10.95 -30.54 8.18
C GLY A 67 -9.52 -30.36 7.63
N LYS A 68 -9.21 -30.93 6.46
CA LYS A 68 -7.87 -30.87 5.85
C LYS A 68 -7.96 -30.43 4.39
N TYR A 69 -7.04 -29.57 3.99
CA TYR A 69 -6.77 -29.26 2.58
C TYR A 69 -5.78 -30.27 1.99
N SER A 70 -5.91 -30.56 0.70
CA SER A 70 -4.96 -31.38 -0.04
C SER A 70 -3.57 -30.70 -0.12
N ASP A 71 -2.53 -31.48 -0.42
CA ASP A 71 -1.19 -30.93 -0.57
C ASP A 71 -1.10 -29.98 -1.76
N VAL A 72 -1.87 -30.21 -2.82
CA VAL A 72 -2.00 -29.29 -3.96
C VAL A 72 -2.52 -27.92 -3.49
N GLN A 73 -3.60 -27.87 -2.74
CA GLN A 73 -4.17 -26.63 -2.20
C GLN A 73 -3.22 -25.91 -1.23
N LYS A 74 -2.45 -26.64 -0.44
CA LYS A 74 -1.39 -26.06 0.39
C LYS A 74 -0.28 -25.43 -0.45
N MET A 75 0.11 -26.07 -1.57
CA MET A 75 1.10 -25.52 -2.49
C MET A 75 0.57 -24.31 -3.27
N GLU A 76 -0.72 -24.28 -3.63
CA GLU A 76 -1.38 -23.09 -4.19
C GLU A 76 -1.31 -21.91 -3.22
N PHE A 77 -1.64 -22.17 -1.94
CA PHE A 77 -1.50 -21.14 -0.90
C PHE A 77 -0.04 -20.67 -0.73
N TYR A 78 0.92 -21.59 -0.78
CA TYR A 78 2.33 -21.23 -0.67
C TYR A 78 2.78 -20.36 -1.85
N GLY A 79 2.38 -20.71 -3.08
CA GLY A 79 2.62 -19.88 -4.27
C GLY A 79 2.02 -18.47 -4.14
N TYR A 80 0.77 -18.40 -3.64
CA TYR A 80 0.11 -17.12 -3.34
C TYR A 80 0.92 -16.29 -2.32
N MET A 81 1.38 -16.90 -1.23
CA MET A 81 2.19 -16.22 -0.22
C MET A 81 3.52 -15.70 -0.77
N ILE A 82 4.18 -16.47 -1.64
CA ILE A 82 5.41 -16.01 -2.31
C ILE A 82 5.12 -14.81 -3.21
N ALA A 83 4.08 -14.89 -4.03
CA ALA A 83 3.68 -13.79 -4.92
C ALA A 83 3.36 -12.51 -4.13
N GLN A 84 2.67 -12.63 -3.00
CA GLN A 84 2.42 -11.50 -2.10
C GLN A 84 3.71 -10.93 -1.49
N ARG A 85 4.59 -11.81 -0.99
CA ARG A 85 5.86 -11.39 -0.38
C ARG A 85 6.78 -10.66 -1.37
N LEU A 86 6.79 -11.07 -2.64
CA LEU A 86 7.58 -10.45 -3.70
C LEU A 86 6.87 -9.28 -4.37
N ASN A 87 5.67 -8.90 -3.93
CA ASN A 87 4.84 -7.86 -4.53
C ASN A 87 4.58 -8.07 -6.05
N MET A 88 4.54 -9.33 -6.51
CA MET A 88 4.41 -9.66 -7.92
C MET A 88 3.15 -9.07 -8.55
N ALA A 89 2.05 -9.00 -7.81
CA ALA A 89 0.82 -8.38 -8.29
C ALA A 89 1.01 -6.89 -8.63
N ARG A 90 1.78 -6.16 -7.81
CA ARG A 90 2.07 -4.75 -8.06
C ARG A 90 3.04 -4.55 -9.23
N ASP A 91 4.10 -5.35 -9.27
CA ASP A 91 5.23 -5.09 -10.16
C ASP A 91 5.06 -5.77 -11.54
N LEU A 92 4.38 -6.91 -11.61
CA LEU A 92 4.22 -7.70 -12.82
C LEU A 92 2.82 -7.66 -13.44
N SER A 93 1.75 -7.60 -12.60
CA SER A 93 0.38 -7.59 -13.13
C SER A 93 0.11 -6.47 -14.14
N PRO A 94 0.64 -5.25 -13.99
CA PRO A 94 0.43 -4.21 -14.99
C PRO A 94 1.11 -4.49 -16.33
N LEU A 95 2.08 -5.42 -16.38
CA LEU A 95 2.81 -5.80 -17.57
C LEU A 95 2.12 -6.95 -18.33
N ILE A 96 1.21 -7.69 -17.69
CA ILE A 96 0.47 -8.82 -18.24
C ILE A 96 -0.92 -8.33 -18.67
N ARG A 97 -1.28 -8.52 -19.95
CA ARG A 97 -2.48 -7.91 -20.55
C ARG A 97 -3.57 -8.88 -20.94
N SER A 98 -3.28 -10.19 -20.88
CA SER A 98 -4.27 -11.23 -21.16
C SER A 98 -4.03 -12.47 -20.34
N ASP A 99 -5.04 -13.34 -20.29
CA ASP A 99 -4.94 -14.64 -19.62
C ASP A 99 -3.91 -15.54 -20.30
N GLU A 100 -3.76 -15.45 -21.65
CA GLU A 100 -2.75 -16.20 -22.37
C GLU A 100 -1.33 -15.75 -22.00
N GLU A 101 -1.12 -14.45 -21.80
CA GLU A 101 0.18 -13.92 -21.34
C GLU A 101 0.48 -14.35 -19.92
N LEU A 102 -0.54 -14.38 -19.04
CA LEU A 102 -0.40 -14.88 -17.67
C LEU A 102 -0.02 -16.37 -17.68
N VAL A 103 -0.72 -17.18 -18.47
CA VAL A 103 -0.40 -18.60 -18.64
C VAL A 103 1.02 -18.79 -19.20
N GLY A 104 1.41 -17.99 -20.19
CA GLY A 104 2.76 -17.97 -20.74
C GLY A 104 3.82 -17.65 -19.69
N PHE A 105 3.56 -16.62 -18.87
CA PHE A 105 4.45 -16.24 -17.76
C PHE A 105 4.59 -17.36 -16.72
N LEU A 106 3.47 -17.97 -16.30
CA LEU A 106 3.48 -19.08 -15.35
C LEU A 106 4.19 -20.32 -15.89
N ARG A 107 4.06 -20.60 -17.21
CA ARG A 107 4.80 -21.69 -17.88
C ARG A 107 6.30 -21.43 -17.86
N GLY A 108 6.72 -20.19 -18.16
CA GLY A 108 8.14 -19.80 -18.11
C GLY A 108 8.71 -19.92 -16.70
N LEU A 109 7.95 -19.49 -15.68
CA LEU A 109 8.32 -19.63 -14.27
C LEU A 109 8.44 -21.12 -13.89
N GLY A 110 7.48 -21.96 -14.29
CA GLY A 110 7.51 -23.40 -14.06
C GLY A 110 8.73 -24.07 -14.71
N ALA A 111 9.06 -23.71 -15.95
CA ALA A 111 10.25 -24.21 -16.63
C ALA A 111 11.55 -23.85 -15.90
N ALA A 112 11.67 -22.60 -15.44
CA ALA A 112 12.82 -22.14 -14.66
C ALA A 112 12.95 -22.89 -13.32
N MET A 113 11.84 -23.14 -12.62
CA MET A 113 11.82 -23.92 -11.37
C MET A 113 12.18 -25.40 -11.60
N ALA A 114 11.83 -25.96 -12.75
CA ALA A 114 12.18 -27.33 -13.14
C ALA A 114 13.61 -27.46 -13.71
N GLY A 115 14.35 -26.36 -13.87
CA GLY A 115 15.66 -26.37 -14.53
C GLY A 115 15.60 -26.72 -16.01
N SER A 116 14.44 -26.53 -16.65
CA SER A 116 14.21 -26.83 -18.05
C SER A 116 14.51 -25.62 -18.92
N GLU A 117 15.06 -25.85 -20.11
CA GLU A 117 15.22 -24.81 -21.13
C GLU A 117 13.90 -24.52 -21.83
N LEU A 118 13.73 -23.28 -22.30
CA LEU A 118 12.59 -22.90 -23.11
C LEU A 118 12.81 -23.32 -24.56
N PRO A 119 11.78 -23.81 -25.27
CA PRO A 119 11.92 -24.35 -26.66
C PRO A 119 11.92 -23.21 -27.69
N TYR A 120 12.66 -22.13 -27.43
CA TYR A 120 12.73 -20.96 -28.30
C TYR A 120 14.16 -20.57 -28.63
N ASP A 121 14.36 -19.91 -29.77
CA ASP A 121 15.64 -19.28 -30.09
C ASP A 121 15.82 -18.02 -29.19
N MET A 122 16.65 -18.16 -28.17
CA MET A 122 16.89 -17.10 -27.18
C MET A 122 17.60 -15.90 -27.78
N SER A 123 18.34 -16.05 -28.87
CA SER A 123 19.01 -14.94 -29.56
C SER A 123 17.99 -13.97 -30.19
N VAL A 124 16.83 -14.49 -30.57
CA VAL A 124 15.71 -13.73 -31.15
C VAL A 124 14.73 -13.31 -30.09
N LEU A 125 14.40 -14.22 -29.19
CA LEU A 125 13.35 -13.97 -28.17
C LEU A 125 13.77 -12.91 -27.15
N VAL A 126 14.99 -12.94 -26.63
CA VAL A 126 15.43 -12.03 -25.54
C VAL A 126 15.34 -10.57 -25.97
N PRO A 127 15.85 -10.11 -27.13
CA PRO A 127 15.71 -8.72 -27.55
C PRO A 127 14.23 -8.28 -27.71
N GLN A 128 13.39 -9.17 -28.23
CA GLN A 128 11.96 -8.89 -28.40
C GLN A 128 11.24 -8.75 -27.05
N ALA A 129 11.52 -9.66 -26.12
CA ALA A 129 10.97 -9.60 -24.77
C ALA A 129 11.41 -8.35 -24.04
N GLN A 130 12.69 -7.96 -24.12
CA GLN A 130 13.20 -6.73 -23.53
C GLN A 130 12.51 -5.49 -24.12
N THR A 131 12.33 -5.44 -25.43
CA THR A 131 11.64 -4.34 -26.10
C THR A 131 10.18 -4.23 -25.64
N LEU A 132 9.48 -5.37 -25.58
CA LEU A 132 8.09 -5.44 -25.09
C LEU A 132 7.97 -4.96 -23.65
N LEU A 133 8.82 -5.48 -22.75
CA LEU A 133 8.77 -5.13 -21.33
C LEU A 133 9.12 -3.66 -21.09
N LYS A 134 10.10 -3.13 -21.84
CA LYS A 134 10.45 -1.71 -21.77
C LYS A 134 9.27 -0.82 -22.20
N ALA A 135 8.66 -1.10 -23.34
CA ALA A 135 7.51 -0.34 -23.84
C ALA A 135 6.33 -0.36 -22.83
N ARG A 136 6.02 -1.54 -22.31
CA ARG A 136 4.95 -1.68 -21.29
C ARG A 136 5.28 -0.96 -19.97
N GLY A 137 6.54 -1.03 -19.54
CA GLY A 137 7.00 -0.33 -18.35
C GLY A 137 6.88 1.20 -18.49
N GLU A 138 7.22 1.74 -19.65
CA GLU A 138 7.06 3.17 -19.96
C GLU A 138 5.58 3.59 -19.97
N GLU A 139 4.69 2.79 -20.57
CA GLU A 139 3.25 3.05 -20.56
C GLU A 139 2.68 3.02 -19.12
N VAL A 140 3.05 2.02 -18.30
CA VAL A 140 2.63 1.91 -16.90
C VAL A 140 3.15 3.11 -16.10
N SER A 141 4.43 3.48 -16.27
CA SER A 141 5.02 4.63 -15.60
C SER A 141 4.29 5.93 -15.95
N THR A 142 4.02 6.14 -17.23
CA THR A 142 3.29 7.32 -17.71
C THR A 142 1.86 7.38 -17.15
N ALA A 143 1.17 6.23 -17.12
CA ALA A 143 -0.17 6.15 -16.55
C ALA A 143 -0.19 6.44 -15.05
N LEU A 144 0.79 5.92 -14.31
CA LEU A 144 0.94 6.19 -12.87
C LEU A 144 1.26 7.65 -12.59
N GLU A 145 2.13 8.26 -13.37
CA GLU A 145 2.44 9.70 -13.23
C GLU A 145 1.21 10.57 -13.51
N LYS A 146 0.45 10.26 -14.55
CA LYS A 146 -0.79 10.95 -14.85
C LYS A 146 -1.80 10.82 -13.70
N MET A 147 -2.05 9.61 -13.22
CA MET A 147 -2.94 9.37 -12.06
C MET A 147 -2.48 10.12 -10.82
N ARG A 148 -1.16 10.18 -10.59
CA ARG A 148 -0.56 10.90 -9.46
C ARG A 148 -0.79 12.41 -9.58
N THR A 149 -0.59 12.97 -10.77
CA THR A 149 -0.81 14.40 -11.05
C THR A 149 -2.28 14.76 -10.85
N GLU A 150 -3.20 13.99 -11.44
CA GLU A 150 -4.64 14.20 -11.27
C GLU A 150 -5.09 14.08 -9.81
N THR A 151 -4.51 13.12 -9.07
CA THR A 151 -4.78 12.94 -7.64
C THR A 151 -4.25 14.13 -6.83
N ASN A 152 -3.03 14.60 -7.14
CA ASN A 152 -2.43 15.76 -6.49
C ASN A 152 -3.29 17.02 -6.69
N GLU A 153 -3.67 17.33 -7.93
CA GLU A 153 -4.49 18.48 -8.25
C GLU A 153 -5.85 18.46 -7.54
N ARG A 154 -6.50 17.29 -7.54
CA ARG A 154 -7.77 17.10 -6.82
C ARG A 154 -7.58 17.32 -5.32
N ASN A 155 -6.58 16.69 -4.72
CA ASN A 155 -6.33 16.79 -3.28
C ASN A 155 -5.96 18.22 -2.86
N GLN A 156 -5.15 18.93 -3.66
CA GLN A 156 -4.82 20.35 -3.42
C GLN A 156 -6.06 21.23 -3.48
N LYS A 157 -6.95 20.99 -4.43
CA LYS A 157 -8.21 21.72 -4.52
C LYS A 157 -9.09 21.50 -3.30
N GLU A 158 -9.29 20.23 -2.92
CA GLU A 158 -10.06 19.86 -1.73
C GLU A 158 -9.44 20.44 -0.45
N ALA A 159 -8.11 20.38 -0.32
CA ALA A 159 -7.37 20.97 0.80
C ALA A 159 -7.58 22.48 0.89
N LYS A 160 -7.49 23.20 -0.23
CA LYS A 160 -7.69 24.65 -0.29
C LYS A 160 -9.10 25.06 0.12
N GLU A 161 -10.11 24.38 -0.40
CA GLU A 161 -11.52 24.62 -0.06
C GLU A 161 -11.76 24.35 1.43
N PHE A 162 -11.24 23.24 1.94
CA PHE A 162 -11.38 22.89 3.34
C PHE A 162 -10.66 23.88 4.28
N LEU A 163 -9.43 24.28 3.96
CA LEU A 163 -8.69 25.26 4.74
C LEU A 163 -9.40 26.61 4.80
N ALA A 164 -10.05 27.03 3.73
CA ALA A 164 -10.86 28.26 3.74
C ALA A 164 -12.05 28.15 4.74
N THR A 165 -12.67 26.97 4.86
CA THR A 165 -13.73 26.74 5.87
C THR A 165 -13.19 26.74 7.30
N LEU A 166 -11.95 26.27 7.49
CA LEU A 166 -11.30 26.28 8.80
C LEU A 166 -10.89 27.68 9.24
N ASP A 167 -10.34 28.46 8.33
CA ASP A 167 -9.87 29.84 8.59
C ASP A 167 -11.05 30.76 9.01
N ALA A 168 -12.30 30.36 8.74
CA ALA A 168 -13.51 31.06 9.21
C ALA A 168 -13.94 30.65 10.64
N LYS A 169 -13.33 29.61 11.24
CA LYS A 169 -13.69 29.12 12.57
C LYS A 169 -12.85 29.78 13.67
N PRO A 170 -13.44 30.44 14.66
CA PRO A 170 -12.69 31.08 15.76
C PRO A 170 -11.89 30.09 16.63
N SER A 171 -12.30 28.81 16.70
CA SER A 171 -11.59 27.78 17.45
C SER A 171 -10.29 27.32 16.80
N VAL A 172 -10.16 27.53 15.48
CA VAL A 172 -8.99 27.13 14.70
C VAL A 172 -7.94 28.21 14.75
N LYS A 173 -6.74 27.84 15.17
CA LYS A 173 -5.56 28.70 15.16
C LYS A 173 -4.65 28.28 14.01
N LYS A 174 -3.84 29.24 13.54
CA LYS A 174 -2.86 29.03 12.45
C LYS A 174 -1.47 29.42 12.92
N THR A 175 -0.49 28.58 12.64
CA THR A 175 0.93 28.90 12.89
C THR A 175 1.57 29.62 11.70
N ALA A 176 2.79 30.11 11.88
CA ALA A 176 3.57 30.76 10.82
C ALA A 176 3.90 29.81 9.67
N SER A 177 4.04 28.50 9.92
CA SER A 177 4.30 27.49 8.88
C SER A 177 3.07 27.16 8.04
N GLY A 178 1.88 27.58 8.47
CA GLY A 178 0.62 27.26 7.79
C GLY A 178 -0.14 26.09 8.39
N LEU A 179 0.34 25.44 9.45
CA LEU A 179 -0.39 24.44 10.19
C LEU A 179 -1.64 25.07 10.84
N ARG A 180 -2.81 24.39 10.71
CA ARG A 180 -4.00 24.77 11.48
C ARG A 180 -4.20 23.77 12.59
N TYR A 181 -4.68 24.25 13.74
CA TYR A 181 -4.88 23.40 14.91
C TYR A 181 -6.00 23.88 15.81
N GLU A 182 -6.57 22.96 16.55
CA GLU A 182 -7.50 23.22 17.66
C GLU A 182 -6.98 22.50 18.90
N ILE A 183 -6.94 23.18 20.05
CA ILE A 183 -6.70 22.55 21.34
C ILE A 183 -8.07 22.15 21.90
N LEU A 184 -8.34 20.84 21.92
CA LEU A 184 -9.60 20.31 22.43
C LEU A 184 -9.58 20.16 23.95
N ALA A 185 -8.39 19.90 24.52
CA ALA A 185 -8.12 19.90 25.96
C ALA A 185 -6.67 20.32 26.19
N GLU A 186 -6.46 21.21 27.16
CA GLU A 186 -5.11 21.66 27.53
C GLU A 186 -4.38 20.58 28.34
N GLY A 187 -3.19 20.20 27.89
CA GLY A 187 -2.29 19.34 28.65
C GLY A 187 -1.41 20.15 29.60
N LYS A 188 -1.38 19.72 30.87
CA LYS A 188 -0.59 20.38 31.93
C LYS A 188 0.79 19.76 32.14
N GLY A 189 1.05 18.60 31.52
CA GLY A 189 2.32 17.90 31.64
C GLY A 189 3.40 18.44 30.70
N ALA A 190 4.52 17.70 30.58
CA ALA A 190 5.64 18.06 29.73
C ALA A 190 5.23 18.18 28.25
N LYS A 191 5.76 19.17 27.56
CA LYS A 191 5.65 19.30 26.10
C LYS A 191 6.71 18.47 25.40
N ALA A 192 6.38 17.87 24.28
CA ALA A 192 7.30 17.09 23.49
C ALA A 192 8.35 17.98 22.82
N LYS A 193 9.59 17.47 22.72
CA LYS A 193 10.65 18.06 21.91
C LYS A 193 10.78 17.29 20.59
N PRO A 194 11.28 17.90 19.49
CA PRO A 194 11.35 17.26 18.17
C PRO A 194 12.17 15.98 18.10
N THR A 195 13.08 15.77 19.05
CA THR A 195 13.98 14.60 19.14
C THR A 195 13.44 13.48 20.04
N GLN A 196 12.31 13.70 20.70
CA GLN A 196 11.73 12.75 21.66
C GLN A 196 10.74 11.80 20.97
N ALA A 197 10.31 10.78 21.70
CA ALA A 197 9.19 9.94 21.35
C ALA A 197 7.95 10.34 22.16
N VAL A 198 6.78 10.12 21.61
CA VAL A 198 5.51 10.35 22.27
C VAL A 198 4.67 9.09 22.25
N ARG A 199 3.85 8.91 23.28
CA ARG A 199 2.83 7.88 23.34
C ARG A 199 1.46 8.53 23.46
N GLY A 200 0.53 8.10 22.63
CA GLY A 200 -0.80 8.70 22.64
C GLY A 200 -1.81 7.93 21.80
N TYR A 201 -3.06 8.33 21.89
CA TYR A 201 -4.08 7.92 20.95
C TYR A 201 -4.01 8.83 19.73
N VAL A 202 -3.93 8.22 18.54
CA VAL A 202 -3.81 8.96 17.28
C VAL A 202 -4.85 8.42 16.31
N LYS A 203 -5.70 9.31 15.82
CA LYS A 203 -6.59 9.05 14.71
C LYS A 203 -6.22 9.98 13.56
N THR A 204 -6.04 9.44 12.38
CA THR A 204 -5.71 10.21 11.17
C THR A 204 -6.77 9.98 10.11
N THR A 205 -7.26 11.06 9.53
CA THR A 205 -8.25 11.01 8.44
C THR A 205 -7.83 11.94 7.30
N PHE A 206 -8.40 11.73 6.13
CA PHE A 206 -8.40 12.71 5.05
C PHE A 206 -9.53 13.73 5.25
N VAL A 207 -9.53 14.78 4.41
CA VAL A 207 -10.54 15.85 4.42
C VAL A 207 -11.96 15.31 4.19
N ASN A 208 -12.10 14.29 3.35
CA ASN A 208 -13.37 13.64 3.04
C ASN A 208 -13.88 12.72 4.18
N GLY A 209 -13.11 12.58 5.27
CA GLY A 209 -13.45 11.73 6.42
C GLY A 209 -12.95 10.29 6.33
N ASP A 210 -12.34 9.88 5.22
CA ASP A 210 -11.74 8.55 5.10
C ASP A 210 -10.65 8.36 6.16
N VAL A 211 -10.71 7.24 6.86
CA VAL A 211 -9.79 6.92 7.95
C VAL A 211 -8.50 6.33 7.39
N LEU A 212 -7.37 6.97 7.70
CA LEU A 212 -6.05 6.49 7.37
C LEU A 212 -5.44 5.64 8.48
N VAL A 213 -5.55 6.12 9.73
CA VAL A 213 -5.05 5.45 10.93
C VAL A 213 -6.08 5.63 12.05
N ASP A 214 -6.50 4.56 12.67
CA ASP A 214 -7.36 4.55 13.87
C ASP A 214 -7.12 3.24 14.63
N PRO A 215 -6.00 3.13 15.37
CA PRO A 215 -5.63 1.89 16.05
C PRO A 215 -6.65 1.53 17.12
N LYS A 216 -7.27 0.37 16.96
CA LYS A 216 -8.25 -0.18 17.90
C LYS A 216 -7.89 -1.62 18.25
N ASP A 217 -8.22 -2.02 19.47
CA ASP A 217 -8.14 -3.42 19.87
C ASP A 217 -9.33 -4.23 19.31
N LYS A 218 -9.35 -5.53 19.62
CA LYS A 218 -10.42 -6.45 19.22
C LYS A 218 -11.82 -6.06 19.74
N ASP A 219 -11.89 -5.24 20.78
CA ASP A 219 -13.12 -4.76 21.38
C ASP A 219 -13.49 -3.35 20.87
N GLY A 220 -12.75 -2.84 19.86
CA GLY A 220 -12.99 -1.53 19.26
C GLY A 220 -12.52 -0.33 20.10
N LYS A 221 -11.76 -0.57 21.18
CA LYS A 221 -11.23 0.49 22.02
C LYS A 221 -9.95 1.09 21.43
N PRO A 222 -9.72 2.42 21.54
CA PRO A 222 -8.49 3.03 21.06
C PRO A 222 -7.24 2.38 21.68
N VAL A 223 -6.23 2.12 20.85
CA VAL A 223 -4.91 1.65 21.28
C VAL A 223 -3.92 2.78 21.21
N ALA A 224 -3.22 3.05 22.31
CA ALA A 224 -2.15 4.04 22.32
C ALA A 224 -0.94 3.52 21.54
N ILE A 225 -0.46 4.33 20.60
CA ILE A 225 0.75 4.06 19.82
C ILE A 225 1.92 4.90 20.33
N GLU A 226 3.12 4.38 20.12
CA GLU A 226 4.37 5.11 20.36
C GLU A 226 4.93 5.59 19.02
N MET A 227 5.36 6.83 18.96
CA MET A 227 5.85 7.47 17.74
C MET A 227 7.08 8.30 18.05
N ALA A 228 8.19 8.02 17.38
CA ALA A 228 9.37 8.88 17.38
C ALA A 228 9.07 10.14 16.55
N LEU A 229 9.40 11.32 17.10
CA LEU A 229 9.14 12.58 16.41
C LEU A 229 10.21 12.93 15.38
N GLU A 230 11.43 12.44 15.54
CA GLU A 230 12.51 12.75 14.60
C GLU A 230 12.20 12.39 13.14
N PRO A 231 11.71 11.16 12.82
CA PRO A 231 11.30 10.82 11.46
C PRO A 231 9.87 11.29 11.10
N ALA A 232 9.12 11.87 12.04
CA ALA A 232 7.74 12.28 11.78
C ALA A 232 7.66 13.47 10.80
N ILE A 233 6.50 13.63 10.17
CA ILE A 233 6.21 14.78 9.30
C ILE A 233 6.26 16.10 10.07
N ALA A 234 6.61 17.18 9.37
CA ALA A 234 6.85 18.50 9.98
C ALA A 234 5.64 18.98 10.80
N GLY A 235 4.43 18.81 10.28
CA GLY A 235 3.20 19.22 10.96
C GLY A 235 2.95 18.50 12.28
N LEU A 236 3.32 17.21 12.41
CA LEU A 236 3.24 16.50 13.69
C LEU A 236 4.30 16.96 14.68
N LYS A 237 5.54 17.17 14.22
CA LYS A 237 6.63 17.72 15.07
C LYS A 237 6.24 19.06 15.67
N GLU A 238 5.68 19.94 14.84
CA GLU A 238 5.25 21.27 15.27
C GLU A 238 4.00 21.18 16.17
N GLY A 239 3.00 20.43 15.72
CA GLY A 239 1.71 20.35 16.40
C GLY A 239 1.81 19.79 17.83
N LEU A 240 2.62 18.76 18.03
CA LEU A 240 2.77 18.12 19.35
C LEU A 240 3.52 18.96 20.38
N GLN A 241 4.17 20.04 19.96
CA GLN A 241 4.77 21.03 20.87
C GLN A 241 3.76 22.07 21.36
N LEU A 242 2.56 22.13 20.75
CA LEU A 242 1.53 23.12 21.10
C LEU A 242 0.80 22.78 22.41
N THR A 243 0.77 21.48 22.79
CA THR A 243 0.15 21.03 24.03
C THR A 243 1.13 20.20 24.88
N GLY A 244 0.81 19.96 26.16
CA GLY A 244 1.56 19.06 27.02
C GLY A 244 0.88 17.70 27.19
N VAL A 245 1.49 16.82 27.97
CA VAL A 245 0.92 15.53 28.40
C VAL A 245 -0.44 15.75 29.07
N GLY A 246 -1.41 14.89 28.74
CA GLY A 246 -2.82 15.00 29.13
C GLY A 246 -3.64 15.90 28.20
N GLY A 247 -3.03 16.51 27.20
CA GLY A 247 -3.70 17.37 26.22
C GLY A 247 -4.28 16.59 25.06
N LYS A 248 -5.32 17.18 24.46
CA LYS A 248 -5.96 16.68 23.25
C LYS A 248 -6.02 17.78 22.20
N LEU A 249 -5.58 17.47 21.00
CA LEU A 249 -5.53 18.45 19.92
C LEU A 249 -5.94 17.83 18.59
N LYS A 250 -6.39 18.71 17.72
CA LYS A 250 -6.68 18.40 16.33
C LYS A 250 -5.74 19.22 15.44
N LEU A 251 -5.03 18.54 14.55
CA LEU A 251 -4.10 19.17 13.61
C LEU A 251 -4.65 18.98 12.20
N TYR A 252 -4.58 20.05 11.42
CA TYR A 252 -4.90 20.05 9.99
C TYR A 252 -3.60 20.32 9.24
N VAL A 253 -3.00 19.26 8.77
CA VAL A 253 -1.64 19.25 8.21
C VAL A 253 -1.73 19.33 6.69
N PRO A 254 -1.38 20.48 6.07
CA PRO A 254 -1.35 20.57 4.62
C PRO A 254 -0.20 19.74 4.05
N ALA A 255 -0.25 19.47 2.75
CA ALA A 255 0.71 18.59 2.09
C ALA A 255 2.17 18.99 2.33
N GLU A 256 2.47 20.26 2.33
CA GLU A 256 3.82 20.82 2.52
C GLU A 256 4.43 20.51 3.90
N LEU A 257 3.57 20.37 4.91
CA LEU A 257 3.96 19.97 6.27
C LEU A 257 3.72 18.47 6.54
N GLY A 258 3.16 17.77 5.56
CA GLY A 258 2.77 16.36 5.63
C GLY A 258 3.54 15.49 4.64
N TYR A 259 2.82 14.90 3.72
CA TYR A 259 3.34 13.90 2.76
C TYR A 259 3.85 14.50 1.45
N GLY A 260 3.67 15.81 1.23
CA GLY A 260 4.11 16.52 0.04
C GLY A 260 3.35 16.13 -1.24
N ASP A 261 3.80 16.71 -2.36
CA ASP A 261 3.18 16.48 -3.69
C ASP A 261 3.64 15.17 -4.33
N LYS A 262 4.77 14.61 -3.88
CA LYS A 262 5.38 13.39 -4.41
C LYS A 262 5.34 12.21 -3.43
N GLY A 263 4.79 12.41 -2.25
CA GLY A 263 4.68 11.39 -1.21
C GLY A 263 3.61 10.33 -1.48
N MET A 264 3.31 9.58 -0.44
CA MET A 264 2.30 8.50 -0.47
C MET A 264 0.89 9.02 -0.77
N PHE A 265 0.58 10.24 -0.35
CA PHE A 265 -0.71 10.91 -0.54
C PHE A 265 -0.49 12.28 -1.18
N PRO A 266 -0.27 12.34 -2.51
CA PRO A 266 0.11 13.55 -3.21
C PRO A 266 -0.90 14.69 -2.98
N GLY A 267 -0.42 15.84 -2.51
CA GLY A 267 -1.24 17.04 -2.29
C GLY A 267 -2.30 16.94 -1.20
N ALA A 268 -2.37 15.83 -0.46
CA ALA A 268 -3.44 15.61 0.51
C ALA A 268 -3.21 16.41 1.80
N LEU A 269 -4.27 17.07 2.27
CA LEU A 269 -4.38 17.55 3.64
C LEU A 269 -4.81 16.39 4.52
N THR A 270 -4.09 16.18 5.63
CA THR A 270 -4.42 15.16 6.62
C THR A 270 -4.83 15.77 7.95
N VAL A 271 -5.81 15.16 8.59
CA VAL A 271 -6.36 15.59 9.89
C VAL A 271 -5.94 14.60 10.93
N PHE A 272 -5.24 15.06 11.96
CA PHE A 272 -4.83 14.24 13.11
C PHE A 272 -5.61 14.66 14.33
N GLU A 273 -6.26 13.71 14.98
CA GLU A 273 -6.79 13.85 16.34
C GLU A 273 -5.86 13.08 17.27
N ILE A 274 -5.25 13.81 18.22
CA ILE A 274 -4.21 13.24 19.08
C ILE A 274 -4.54 13.55 20.53
N GLU A 275 -4.47 12.53 21.38
CA GLU A 275 -4.45 12.67 22.83
C GLU A 275 -3.09 12.22 23.34
N LEU A 276 -2.31 13.16 23.88
CA LEU A 276 -0.92 12.95 24.32
C LEU A 276 -0.91 12.39 25.72
N LEU A 277 -0.48 11.13 25.88
CA LEU A 277 -0.44 10.43 27.16
C LEU A 277 0.93 10.51 27.84
N GLU A 278 2.01 10.48 27.06
CA GLU A 278 3.37 10.39 27.59
C GLU A 278 4.38 10.98 26.60
N VAL A 279 5.43 11.61 27.13
CA VAL A 279 6.62 12.03 26.40
C VAL A 279 7.80 11.20 26.92
N LYS A 280 8.55 10.58 26.04
CA LYS A 280 9.68 9.70 26.33
C LYS A 280 10.96 10.23 25.72
N GLU A 281 12.08 9.99 26.39
CA GLU A 281 13.37 10.19 25.76
C GLU A 281 13.52 9.26 24.54
N PRO A 282 14.27 9.66 23.50
CA PRO A 282 14.42 8.86 22.29
C PRO A 282 15.03 7.52 22.65
N THR A 283 14.37 6.44 22.27
CA THR A 283 14.96 5.10 22.35
C THR A 283 16.11 5.08 21.34
N LYS A 284 17.36 5.05 21.81
CA LYS A 284 18.49 4.82 20.91
C LYS A 284 18.22 3.51 20.16
N GLN A 285 18.05 3.60 18.86
CA GLN A 285 18.08 2.37 18.04
C GLN A 285 19.43 1.69 18.31
N PRO A 286 19.45 0.36 18.49
CA PRO A 286 20.73 -0.35 18.55
C PRO A 286 21.50 -0.03 17.28
N GLU A 287 22.70 0.51 17.41
CA GLU A 287 23.63 0.68 16.28
C GLU A 287 23.79 -0.70 15.63
N GLU A 288 23.32 -0.86 14.41
CA GLU A 288 23.71 -2.00 13.59
C GLU A 288 25.23 -1.95 13.45
N LYS A 289 25.90 -2.82 14.19
CA LYS A 289 27.33 -3.04 14.00
C LYS A 289 27.53 -3.51 12.56
N LYS A 290 28.22 -2.66 11.79
CA LYS A 290 28.77 -2.98 10.47
C LYS A 290 29.69 -4.17 10.51
#